data_2ee59884faf3bca301fdf64fba68b211
#
_entry.id   2ee59884faf3bca301fdf64fba68b211
#
_cell.length_a   1.000
_cell.length_b   1.000
_cell.length_c   1.000
_cell.angle_alpha   90.00
_cell.angle_beta   90.00
_cell.angle_gamma   90.00
#
_symmetry.space_group_name_H-M   'P 1'
#
loop_
_entity.id
_entity.type
_entity.pdbx_description
1 polymer ?
#
loop_
_entity_poly.entity_id
_entity_poly.type
_entity_poly.pdbx_seq_one_letter_code
_entity_poly.pdbx_strand_id
1 'polypeptide(L)'
;MKRVTNKELISVILVNIGLLAAAVYMWLIYDRRQTIIKSEEPIQNYSVLEVNCRRRTSSSILIEFNGKQYYVEVARDKCIQFDPQKIKLFYDKERDKVYEESGAVVRHLVPNFILYLCSCIWLFVVIKKRLSS
;
A
#
# COMPACT_ATOMS: atom_id res chain seq x y z
N MET A 1 -26.75 31.47 -4.75
CA MET A 1 -26.08 30.13 -4.72
C MET A 1 -25.71 29.68 -6.13
N LYS A 2 -24.47 29.30 -6.32
CA LYS A 2 -24.06 28.73 -7.61
C LYS A 2 -24.71 27.36 -7.81
N ARG A 3 -25.34 27.20 -8.94
CA ARG A 3 -25.92 25.92 -9.36
C ARG A 3 -24.79 24.96 -9.73
N VAL A 4 -24.83 23.74 -9.20
CA VAL A 4 -23.85 22.72 -9.55
C VAL A 4 -24.00 22.36 -11.02
N THR A 5 -22.93 22.50 -11.80
CA THR A 5 -22.93 22.17 -13.21
C THR A 5 -22.76 20.65 -13.42
N ASN A 6 -23.16 20.16 -14.58
CA ASN A 6 -22.94 18.74 -14.95
C ASN A 6 -21.45 18.39 -14.95
N LYS A 7 -20.57 19.31 -15.34
CA LYS A 7 -19.12 19.12 -15.34
C LYS A 7 -18.60 18.89 -13.93
N GLU A 8 -19.05 19.68 -12.97
CA GLU A 8 -18.65 19.52 -11.56
C GLU A 8 -19.09 18.18 -11.01
N LEU A 9 -20.32 17.76 -11.27
CA LEU A 9 -20.84 16.47 -10.85
C LEU A 9 -20.05 15.31 -11.44
N ILE A 10 -19.77 15.36 -12.74
CA ILE A 10 -19.00 14.34 -13.45
C ILE A 10 -17.56 14.26 -12.86
N SER A 11 -16.94 15.42 -12.63
CA SER A 11 -15.60 15.48 -12.03
C SER A 11 -15.56 14.82 -10.65
N VAL A 12 -16.53 15.10 -9.80
CA VAL A 12 -16.61 14.52 -8.44
C VAL A 12 -16.83 13.00 -8.53
N ILE A 13 -17.67 12.54 -9.43
CA ILE A 13 -17.91 11.11 -9.64
C ILE A 13 -16.64 10.41 -10.11
N LEU A 14 -15.92 10.99 -11.07
CA LEU A 14 -14.66 10.42 -11.57
C LEU A 14 -13.59 10.33 -10.49
N VAL A 15 -13.45 11.37 -9.67
CA VAL A 15 -12.52 11.37 -8.53
C VAL A 15 -12.89 10.28 -7.53
N ASN A 16 -14.18 10.14 -7.22
CA ASN A 16 -14.68 9.12 -6.28
C ASN A 16 -14.37 7.70 -6.80
N ILE A 17 -14.64 7.43 -8.07
CA ILE A 17 -14.34 6.13 -8.70
C ILE A 17 -12.84 5.85 -8.68
N GLY A 18 -12.02 6.85 -9.02
CA GLY A 18 -10.56 6.72 -9.00
C GLY A 18 -10.02 6.40 -7.60
N LEU A 19 -10.52 7.08 -6.58
CA LEU A 19 -10.12 6.82 -5.18
C LEU A 19 -10.60 5.45 -4.70
N LEU A 20 -11.79 5.03 -5.09
CA LEU A 20 -12.30 3.69 -4.78
C LEU A 20 -11.41 2.62 -5.41
N ALA A 21 -11.07 2.77 -6.70
CA ALA A 21 -10.20 1.83 -7.39
C ALA A 21 -8.82 1.74 -6.72
N ALA A 22 -8.24 2.88 -6.32
CA ALA A 22 -6.97 2.91 -5.61
C ALA A 22 -7.07 2.21 -4.25
N ALA A 23 -8.14 2.44 -3.49
CA ALA A 23 -8.36 1.81 -2.19
C ALA A 23 -8.51 0.29 -2.31
N VAL A 24 -9.28 -0.19 -3.29
CA VAL A 24 -9.45 -1.63 -3.56
C VAL A 24 -8.12 -2.26 -3.97
N TYR A 25 -7.36 -1.61 -4.85
CA TYR A 25 -6.06 -2.10 -5.29
C TYR A 25 -5.09 -2.24 -4.10
N MET A 26 -4.99 -1.23 -3.25
CA MET A 26 -4.15 -1.27 -2.05
C MET A 26 -4.60 -2.34 -1.06
N TRP A 27 -5.92 -2.52 -0.91
CA TRP A 27 -6.48 -3.58 -0.08
C TRP A 27 -6.10 -4.98 -0.58
N LEU A 28 -6.18 -5.20 -1.90
CA LEU A 28 -5.82 -6.49 -2.51
C LEU A 28 -4.34 -6.82 -2.29
N ILE A 29 -3.47 -5.83 -2.42
CA ILE A 29 -2.03 -5.99 -2.15
C ILE A 29 -1.81 -6.36 -0.68
N TYR A 30 -2.48 -5.64 0.23
CA TYR A 30 -2.38 -5.90 1.66
C TYR A 30 -2.88 -7.31 2.02
N ASP A 31 -4.04 -7.68 1.51
CA ASP A 31 -4.64 -9.01 1.75
C ASP A 31 -3.74 -10.13 1.25
N ARG A 32 -3.21 -9.99 0.03
CA ARG A 32 -2.27 -10.95 -0.55
C ARG A 32 -1.03 -11.10 0.31
N ARG A 33 -0.47 -10.01 0.75
CA ARG A 33 0.70 -9.99 1.61
C ARG A 33 0.43 -10.71 2.94
N GLN A 34 -0.69 -10.43 3.60
CA GLN A 34 -1.06 -11.08 4.85
C GLN A 34 -1.28 -12.58 4.66
N THR A 35 -1.88 -12.98 3.54
CA THR A 35 -2.08 -14.38 3.19
C THR A 35 -0.74 -15.11 3.06
N ILE A 36 0.21 -14.53 2.35
CA ILE A 36 1.54 -15.12 2.17
C ILE A 36 2.29 -15.20 3.52
N ILE A 37 2.25 -14.17 4.33
CA ILE A 37 2.89 -14.16 5.65
C ILE A 37 2.32 -15.25 6.57
N LYS A 38 1.02 -15.52 6.49
CA LYS A 38 0.37 -16.52 7.33
C LYS A 38 0.51 -17.96 6.80
N SER A 39 0.58 -18.14 5.49
CA SER A 39 0.53 -19.46 4.86
C SER A 39 1.89 -20.03 4.50
N GLU A 40 2.88 -19.17 4.26
CA GLU A 40 4.23 -19.59 3.85
C GLU A 40 5.20 -19.56 5.03
N GLU A 41 6.22 -20.43 4.96
CA GLU A 41 7.32 -20.40 5.93
C GLU A 41 8.32 -19.31 5.55
N PRO A 42 8.99 -18.67 6.54
CA PRO A 42 10.05 -17.71 6.25
C PRO A 42 11.17 -18.33 5.43
N ILE A 43 11.67 -17.59 4.45
CA ILE A 43 12.84 -18.03 3.69
C ILE A 43 14.11 -17.94 4.56
N GLN A 44 15.00 -18.91 4.43
CA GLN A 44 16.23 -18.99 5.22
C GLN A 44 17.50 -18.79 4.40
N ASN A 45 17.49 -19.18 3.14
CA ASN A 45 18.66 -19.16 2.27
C ASN A 45 18.71 -17.92 1.39
N TYR A 46 18.95 -16.77 2.00
CA TYR A 46 19.12 -15.51 1.28
C TYR A 46 20.35 -14.75 1.77
N SER A 47 20.91 -13.90 0.92
CA SER A 47 22.03 -13.02 1.25
C SER A 47 21.59 -11.56 1.15
N VAL A 48 21.96 -10.75 2.15
CA VAL A 48 21.67 -9.31 2.13
C VAL A 48 22.82 -8.61 1.39
N LEU A 49 22.49 -7.92 0.29
CA LEU A 49 23.47 -7.22 -0.52
C LEU A 49 23.59 -5.74 -0.13
N GLU A 50 22.49 -5.11 0.21
CA GLU A 50 22.45 -3.68 0.53
C GLU A 50 21.31 -3.39 1.50
N VAL A 51 21.54 -2.43 2.42
CA VAL A 51 20.52 -1.92 3.35
C VAL A 51 20.39 -0.41 3.10
N ASN A 52 19.19 0.04 2.74
CA ASN A 52 18.94 1.45 2.40
C ASN A 52 17.82 2.01 3.29
N CYS A 53 18.20 2.77 4.31
CA CYS A 53 17.27 3.38 5.26
C CYS A 53 17.04 4.84 4.90
N ARG A 54 15.81 5.17 4.52
CA ARG A 54 15.42 6.52 4.08
C ARG A 54 14.48 7.17 5.10
N ARG A 55 14.59 8.51 5.24
CA ARG A 55 13.76 9.27 6.18
C ARG A 55 12.34 9.53 5.70
N ARG A 56 12.17 9.84 4.40
CA ARG A 56 10.90 10.31 3.81
C ARG A 56 10.19 9.26 2.97
N THR A 57 10.91 8.25 2.50
CA THR A 57 10.37 7.17 1.69
C THR A 57 10.53 5.84 2.42
N SER A 58 9.91 4.79 1.89
CA SER A 58 10.06 3.45 2.43
C SER A 58 11.51 3.02 2.45
N SER A 59 11.97 2.50 3.59
CA SER A 59 13.26 1.85 3.70
C SER A 59 13.22 0.49 3.03
N SER A 60 14.31 0.07 2.40
CA SER A 60 14.36 -1.21 1.70
C SER A 60 15.71 -1.90 1.89
N ILE A 61 15.69 -3.21 1.78
CA ILE A 61 16.89 -4.02 1.70
C ILE A 61 16.93 -4.72 0.36
N LEU A 62 18.15 -4.88 -0.19
CA LEU A 62 18.37 -5.67 -1.39
C LEU A 62 18.91 -7.02 -0.98
N ILE A 63 18.22 -8.08 -1.36
CA ILE A 63 18.61 -9.45 -1.05
C ILE A 63 18.82 -10.25 -2.34
N GLU A 64 19.62 -11.30 -2.25
CA GLU A 64 19.74 -12.32 -3.28
C GLU A 64 19.13 -13.62 -2.77
N PHE A 65 18.16 -14.13 -3.52
CA PHE A 65 17.45 -15.37 -3.21
C PHE A 65 17.22 -16.16 -4.49
N ASN A 66 17.62 -17.43 -4.51
CA ASN A 66 17.52 -18.31 -5.67
C ASN A 66 18.17 -17.72 -6.94
N GLY A 67 19.31 -17.05 -6.80
CA GLY A 67 20.04 -16.45 -7.91
C GLY A 67 19.44 -15.18 -8.48
N LYS A 68 18.43 -14.60 -7.82
CA LYS A 68 17.75 -13.40 -8.26
C LYS A 68 17.78 -12.36 -7.15
N GLN A 69 17.81 -11.08 -7.53
CA GLN A 69 17.82 -9.97 -6.57
C GLN A 69 16.39 -9.45 -6.34
N TYR A 70 16.07 -9.17 -5.08
CA TYR A 70 14.76 -8.63 -4.68
C TYR A 70 14.94 -7.44 -3.77
N TYR A 71 14.15 -6.37 -4.02
CA TYR A 71 14.00 -5.26 -3.10
C TYR A 71 12.87 -5.57 -2.13
N VAL A 72 13.18 -5.56 -0.84
CA VAL A 72 12.21 -5.85 0.22
C VAL A 72 11.96 -4.58 1.02
N GLU A 73 10.71 -4.16 1.09
CA GLU A 73 10.30 -3.01 1.89
C GLU A 73 10.27 -3.40 3.37
N VAL A 74 10.97 -2.64 4.20
CA VAL A 74 11.05 -2.86 5.65
C VAL A 74 10.69 -1.58 6.40
N ALA A 75 10.22 -1.73 7.65
CA ALA A 75 9.99 -0.59 8.51
C ALA A 75 11.32 0.10 8.84
N ARG A 76 11.30 1.43 8.95
CA ARG A 76 12.51 2.22 9.21
C ARG A 76 13.26 1.77 10.46
N ASP A 77 12.53 1.48 11.54
CA ASP A 77 13.11 1.03 12.80
C ASP A 77 13.93 -0.25 12.63
N LYS A 78 13.39 -1.21 11.89
CA LYS A 78 14.06 -2.47 11.58
C LYS A 78 15.21 -2.28 10.59
N CYS A 79 15.12 -1.29 9.72
CA CYS A 79 16.21 -0.95 8.78
C CYS A 79 17.41 -0.37 9.51
N ILE A 80 17.19 0.56 10.44
CA ILE A 80 18.26 1.21 11.21
C ILE A 80 18.96 0.22 12.14
N GLN A 81 18.18 -0.65 12.80
CA GLN A 81 18.69 -1.70 13.68
C GLN A 81 18.65 -3.05 12.97
N PHE A 82 19.19 -3.10 11.77
CA PHE A 82 19.08 -4.28 10.93
C PHE A 82 19.80 -5.48 11.56
N ASP A 83 19.02 -6.54 11.79
CA ASP A 83 19.51 -7.83 12.29
C ASP A 83 18.83 -8.94 11.47
N PRO A 84 19.60 -9.68 10.63
CA PRO A 84 19.03 -10.74 9.80
C PRO A 84 18.32 -11.84 10.59
N GLN A 85 18.68 -12.04 11.86
CA GLN A 85 18.05 -13.04 12.72
C GLN A 85 16.67 -12.62 13.22
N LYS A 86 16.41 -11.30 13.29
CA LYS A 86 15.13 -10.75 13.78
C LYS A 86 14.12 -10.49 12.68
N ILE A 87 14.55 -10.55 11.43
CA ILE A 87 13.70 -10.26 10.27
C ILE A 87 13.25 -11.58 9.66
N LYS A 88 11.93 -11.69 9.42
CA LYS A 88 11.32 -12.81 8.71
C LYS A 88 10.90 -12.35 7.33
N LEU A 89 11.40 -13.01 6.30
CA LEU A 89 11.07 -12.73 4.91
C LEU A 89 10.25 -13.88 4.34
N PHE A 90 9.24 -13.53 3.52
CA PHE A 90 8.31 -14.47 2.91
C PHE A 90 8.33 -14.30 1.39
N TYR A 91 8.35 -15.41 0.67
CA TYR A 91 8.40 -15.42 -0.79
C TYR A 91 7.03 -15.74 -1.38
N ASP A 92 6.55 -14.87 -2.28
CA ASP A 92 5.32 -15.08 -3.05
C ASP A 92 5.69 -15.58 -4.45
N LYS A 93 5.47 -16.88 -4.68
CA LYS A 93 5.78 -17.55 -5.95
C LYS A 93 5.01 -16.98 -7.14
N GLU A 94 3.73 -16.66 -6.95
CA GLU A 94 2.86 -16.22 -8.04
C GLU A 94 3.26 -14.83 -8.56
N ARG A 95 3.66 -13.94 -7.67
CA ARG A 95 4.03 -12.56 -8.01
C ARG A 95 5.54 -12.35 -8.08
N ASP A 96 6.32 -13.36 -7.73
CA ASP A 96 7.79 -13.29 -7.67
C ASP A 96 8.26 -12.08 -6.84
N LYS A 97 7.76 -12.00 -5.61
CA LYS A 97 8.08 -10.93 -4.66
C LYS A 97 8.42 -11.50 -3.28
N VAL A 98 9.23 -10.75 -2.55
CA VAL A 98 9.58 -11.08 -1.16
C VAL A 98 9.01 -10.00 -0.26
N TYR A 99 8.34 -10.41 0.82
CA TYR A 99 7.73 -9.52 1.81
C TYR A 99 8.38 -9.70 3.17
N GLU A 100 8.51 -8.60 3.91
CA GLU A 100 8.91 -8.62 5.31
C GLU A 100 7.68 -8.44 6.19
N GLU A 101 7.65 -9.10 7.35
CA GLU A 101 6.49 -9.15 8.25
C GLU A 101 5.98 -7.77 8.69
N SER A 102 6.89 -6.83 8.96
CA SER A 102 6.55 -5.50 9.49
C SER A 102 6.37 -4.40 8.43
N GLY A 103 6.40 -4.74 7.16
CA GLY A 103 6.40 -3.73 6.09
C GLY A 103 5.20 -2.79 6.10
N ALA A 104 5.41 -1.61 5.55
CA ALA A 104 4.62 -0.40 5.74
C ALA A 104 3.33 -0.29 4.90
N VAL A 105 2.74 -1.39 4.43
CA VAL A 105 1.54 -1.34 3.57
C VAL A 105 0.34 -0.71 4.29
N VAL A 106 0.17 -1.01 5.58
CA VAL A 106 -0.92 -0.43 6.40
C VAL A 106 -0.83 1.10 6.45
N ARG A 107 0.40 1.64 6.46
CA ARG A 107 0.66 3.07 6.50
C ARG A 107 0.08 3.81 5.28
N HIS A 108 0.05 3.17 4.12
CA HIS A 108 -0.51 3.76 2.90
C HIS A 108 -2.00 3.48 2.74
N LEU A 109 -2.49 2.41 3.34
CA LEU A 109 -3.89 2.00 3.25
C LEU A 109 -4.81 2.98 3.98
N VAL A 110 -4.45 3.39 5.19
CA VAL A 110 -5.26 4.30 6.03
C VAL A 110 -5.48 5.65 5.35
N PRO A 111 -4.46 6.36 4.84
CA PRO A 111 -4.68 7.63 4.13
C PRO A 111 -5.59 7.48 2.90
N ASN A 112 -5.47 6.40 2.13
CA ASN A 112 -6.32 6.16 0.98
C ASN A 112 -7.79 5.98 1.37
N PHE A 113 -8.08 5.27 2.45
CA PHE A 113 -9.44 5.13 2.97
C PHE A 113 -10.02 6.45 3.44
N ILE A 114 -9.23 7.26 4.15
CA ILE A 114 -9.64 8.59 4.60
C ILE A 114 -9.97 9.49 3.41
N LEU A 115 -9.14 9.52 2.39
CA LEU A 115 -9.38 10.29 1.16
C LEU A 115 -10.66 9.83 0.45
N TYR A 116 -10.89 8.53 0.39
CA TYR A 116 -12.11 7.97 -0.20
C TYR A 116 -13.36 8.40 0.58
N LEU A 117 -13.33 8.33 1.91
CA LEU A 117 -14.44 8.77 2.76
C LEU A 117 -14.73 10.27 2.59
N CYS A 118 -13.69 11.10 2.54
CA CYS A 118 -13.83 12.53 2.27
C CYS A 118 -14.45 12.78 0.90
N SER A 119 -14.06 12.03 -0.12
CA SER A 119 -14.63 12.10 -1.46
C SER A 119 -16.11 11.71 -1.47
N CYS A 120 -16.51 10.69 -0.70
CA CYS A 120 -17.91 10.28 -0.56
C CYS A 120 -18.76 11.38 0.08
N ILE A 121 -18.25 12.04 1.13
CA ILE A 121 -18.93 13.16 1.79
C ILE A 121 -19.09 14.31 0.80
N TRP A 122 -18.05 14.65 0.07
CA TRP A 122 -18.10 15.71 -0.94
C TRP A 122 -19.13 15.40 -2.03
N LEU A 123 -19.12 14.17 -2.54
CA LEU A 123 -20.10 13.71 -3.53
C LEU A 123 -21.55 13.83 -2.99
N PHE A 124 -21.75 13.42 -1.75
CA PHE A 124 -23.07 13.53 -1.10
C PHE A 124 -23.53 14.98 -1.03
N VAL A 125 -22.65 15.91 -0.62
CA VAL A 125 -22.95 17.34 -0.54
C VAL A 125 -23.32 17.91 -1.91
N VAL A 126 -22.56 17.56 -2.94
CA VAL A 126 -22.80 18.02 -4.32
C VAL A 126 -24.14 17.50 -4.85
N ILE A 127 -24.45 16.23 -4.63
CA ILE A 127 -25.75 15.64 -5.04
C ILE A 127 -26.90 16.32 -4.31
N LYS A 128 -26.77 16.53 -3.00
CA LYS A 128 -27.79 17.19 -2.20
C LYS A 128 -28.05 18.61 -2.69
N LYS A 129 -27.01 19.38 -2.99
CA LYS A 129 -27.17 20.73 -3.56
C LYS A 129 -27.88 20.72 -4.91
N ARG A 130 -27.57 19.76 -5.76
CA ARG A 130 -28.20 19.61 -7.06
C ARG A 130 -29.69 19.27 -6.96
N LEU A 131 -30.07 18.39 -6.02
CA LEU A 131 -31.44 17.96 -5.83
C LEU A 131 -32.31 19.07 -5.17
N SER A 132 -31.71 19.94 -4.37
CA SER A 132 -32.43 21.02 -3.68
C SER A 132 -32.54 22.31 -4.48
N SER A 133 -31.90 22.39 -5.66
CA SER A 133 -31.96 23.60 -6.51
C SER A 133 -33.02 23.53 -7.62
#